data_2b857dc9b1314de5516d8a25c25975a0
#
_entry.id   2b857dc9b1314de5516d8a25c25975a0
#
_cell.length_a   1.000
_cell.length_b   1.000
_cell.length_c   1.000
_cell.angle_alpha   90.00
_cell.angle_beta   90.00
_cell.angle_gamma   90.00
#
_symmetry.space_group_name_H-M   'P 1'
#
loop_
_entity.id
_entity.type
_entity.pdbx_description
1 polymer ?
#
loop_
_entity_poly.entity_id
_entity_poly.type
_entity_poly.pdbx_seq_one_letter_code
_entity_poly.pdbx_strand_id
1 'polypeptide(L)'
;MTIDNQKEAAKENIKKAKRRWQEMTPRERALAQPEGRKRAKPGTKGEGDYFRIVVRSKEEFTTFRYHEVGEKGHILRLAGKRSSGSWDTQVWLISKDDAHIVGDTLVADNDDAKRLIEALGSKPKHVKGDVFEAKDRPNVPENKKPTEAQQRARLENIKKAQQARRTRTAKKE
;
A
#
# COMPACT_ATOMS: atom_id res chain seq x y z
N MET A 1 10.23 -51.52 -20.28
CA MET A 1 11.19 -50.46 -20.73
C MET A 1 10.66 -49.02 -20.65
N THR A 2 9.39 -48.77 -20.60
CA THR A 2 8.82 -47.38 -20.60
C THR A 2 8.84 -46.65 -19.26
N ILE A 3 8.80 -47.35 -18.14
CA ILE A 3 8.67 -46.75 -16.79
C ILE A 3 10.01 -46.16 -16.30
N ASP A 4 11.13 -46.78 -16.63
CA ASP A 4 12.45 -46.29 -16.17
C ASP A 4 12.90 -45.04 -16.93
N ASN A 5 12.64 -44.97 -18.23
CA ASN A 5 12.90 -43.76 -19.03
C ASN A 5 12.06 -42.57 -18.56
N GLN A 6 10.80 -42.81 -18.14
CA GLN A 6 9.95 -41.76 -17.56
C GLN A 6 10.47 -41.27 -16.20
N LYS A 7 10.97 -42.16 -15.34
CA LYS A 7 11.56 -41.79 -14.06
C LYS A 7 12.86 -40.99 -14.23
N GLU A 8 13.70 -41.33 -15.19
CA GLU A 8 14.93 -40.59 -15.47
C GLU A 8 14.61 -39.20 -16.04
N ALA A 9 13.71 -39.12 -17.00
CA ALA A 9 13.26 -37.85 -17.54
C ALA A 9 12.65 -36.93 -16.43
N ALA A 10 11.86 -37.51 -15.51
CA ALA A 10 11.32 -36.79 -14.38
C ALA A 10 12.41 -36.26 -13.42
N LYS A 11 13.45 -37.09 -13.13
CA LYS A 11 14.59 -36.65 -12.31
C LYS A 11 15.35 -35.49 -12.95
N GLU A 12 15.60 -35.59 -14.27
CA GLU A 12 16.25 -34.49 -15.00
C GLU A 12 15.44 -33.21 -15.02
N ASN A 13 14.13 -33.30 -15.22
CA ASN A 13 13.23 -32.14 -15.16
C ASN A 13 13.22 -31.49 -13.78
N ILE A 14 13.25 -32.30 -12.71
CA ILE A 14 13.37 -31.79 -11.34
C ILE A 14 14.70 -31.07 -11.12
N LYS A 15 15.81 -31.60 -11.63
CA LYS A 15 17.12 -30.96 -11.54
C LYS A 15 17.13 -29.60 -12.27
N LYS A 16 16.59 -29.55 -13.48
CA LYS A 16 16.46 -28.33 -14.29
C LYS A 16 15.58 -27.29 -13.57
N ALA A 17 14.44 -27.72 -13.02
CA ALA A 17 13.55 -26.85 -12.28
C ALA A 17 14.22 -26.27 -11.01
N LYS A 18 14.95 -27.10 -10.25
CA LYS A 18 15.70 -26.64 -9.07
C LYS A 18 16.77 -25.61 -9.42
N ARG A 19 17.55 -25.84 -10.49
CA ARG A 19 18.57 -24.89 -10.97
C ARG A 19 17.93 -23.57 -11.35
N ARG A 20 16.90 -23.60 -12.19
CA ARG A 20 16.16 -22.39 -12.58
C ARG A 20 15.60 -21.64 -11.36
N TRP A 21 15.08 -22.37 -10.37
CA TRP A 21 14.57 -21.77 -9.13
C TRP A 21 15.66 -21.06 -8.34
N GLN A 22 16.87 -21.60 -8.29
CA GLN A 22 18.02 -21.00 -7.61
C GLN A 22 18.52 -19.73 -8.30
N GLU A 23 18.47 -19.71 -9.64
CA GLU A 23 18.88 -18.56 -10.46
C GLU A 23 17.88 -17.41 -10.43
N MET A 24 16.61 -17.68 -10.11
CA MET A 24 15.55 -16.66 -10.04
C MET A 24 15.72 -15.74 -8.86
N THR A 25 15.43 -14.46 -9.06
CA THR A 25 15.29 -13.48 -7.98
C THR A 25 14.12 -13.84 -7.06
N PRO A 26 14.10 -13.36 -5.80
CA PRO A 26 12.95 -13.58 -4.89
C PRO A 26 11.61 -13.15 -5.50
N ARG A 27 11.61 -12.10 -6.31
CA ARG A 27 10.42 -11.60 -7.01
C ARG A 27 9.95 -12.58 -8.10
N GLU A 28 10.86 -13.07 -8.94
CA GLU A 28 10.54 -14.04 -9.98
C GLU A 28 10.03 -15.35 -9.40
N ARG A 29 10.62 -15.85 -8.31
CA ARG A 29 10.13 -17.03 -7.58
C ARG A 29 8.69 -16.82 -7.08
N ALA A 30 8.39 -15.65 -6.49
CA ALA A 30 7.06 -15.34 -6.02
C ALA A 30 6.02 -15.27 -7.15
N LEU A 31 6.39 -14.74 -8.32
CA LEU A 31 5.54 -14.67 -9.50
C LEU A 31 5.35 -16.02 -10.20
N ALA A 32 6.33 -16.89 -10.13
CA ALA A 32 6.28 -18.22 -10.75
C ALA A 32 5.33 -19.19 -10.02
N GLN A 33 5.02 -18.94 -8.75
CA GLN A 33 4.07 -19.76 -7.99
C GLN A 33 2.64 -19.57 -8.52
N PRO A 34 1.77 -20.62 -8.48
CA PRO A 34 0.36 -20.50 -8.90
C PRO A 34 -0.39 -19.35 -8.21
N GLU A 35 -0.14 -19.15 -6.94
CA GLU A 35 -0.67 -18.04 -6.16
C GLU A 35 -0.16 -16.68 -6.65
N GLY A 36 1.11 -16.60 -7.08
CA GLY A 36 1.70 -15.39 -7.62
C GLY A 36 1.08 -14.95 -8.95
N ARG A 37 0.61 -15.89 -9.77
CA ARG A 37 -0.09 -15.60 -11.02
C ARG A 37 -1.47 -14.99 -10.82
N LYS A 38 -2.13 -15.32 -9.72
CA LYS A 38 -3.45 -14.78 -9.33
C LYS A 38 -3.33 -13.46 -8.55
N ARG A 39 -2.12 -13.05 -8.17
CA ARG A 39 -1.90 -11.83 -7.41
C ARG A 39 -2.01 -10.60 -8.29
N ALA A 40 -2.40 -9.51 -7.68
CA ALA A 40 -2.49 -8.22 -8.34
C ALA A 40 -1.15 -7.85 -8.99
N LYS A 41 -1.22 -7.49 -10.26
CA LYS A 41 -0.09 -6.87 -10.94
C LYS A 41 -0.24 -5.37 -10.77
N PRO A 42 0.73 -4.68 -10.13
CA PRO A 42 0.65 -3.23 -10.07
C PRO A 42 0.72 -2.71 -11.50
N GLY A 43 -0.36 -2.10 -11.96
CA GLY A 43 -0.34 -1.36 -13.22
C GLY A 43 0.77 -0.30 -13.15
N THR A 44 1.33 0.07 -14.28
CA THR A 44 2.38 1.09 -14.36
C THR A 44 1.89 2.34 -15.07
N LYS A 45 0.72 2.24 -15.69
CA LYS A 45 0.09 3.34 -16.43
C LYS A 45 -1.02 3.96 -15.58
N GLY A 46 -1.12 5.26 -15.61
CA GLY A 46 -2.19 6.01 -14.98
C GLY A 46 -3.42 6.10 -15.86
N GLU A 47 -3.88 4.97 -16.41
CA GLU A 47 -5.09 4.88 -17.22
C GLU A 47 -6.06 3.94 -16.49
N GLY A 48 -7.28 4.37 -16.30
CA GLY A 48 -8.32 3.59 -15.64
C GLY A 48 -9.17 4.42 -14.68
N ASP A 49 -9.94 3.75 -13.86
CA ASP A 49 -10.92 4.37 -12.96
C ASP A 49 -10.31 4.90 -11.66
N TYR A 50 -8.98 4.82 -11.50
CA TYR A 50 -8.29 5.18 -10.26
C TYR A 50 -7.12 6.12 -10.48
N PHE A 51 -6.99 7.10 -9.59
CA PHE A 51 -5.75 7.80 -9.35
C PHE A 51 -4.79 6.93 -8.56
N ARG A 52 -3.50 6.96 -8.90
CA ARG A 52 -2.46 6.13 -8.30
C ARG A 52 -1.50 7.00 -7.51
N ILE A 53 -1.41 6.79 -6.22
CA ILE A 53 -0.44 7.47 -5.36
C ILE A 53 0.68 6.48 -5.02
N VAL A 54 1.81 6.62 -5.67
CA VAL A 54 2.99 5.79 -5.44
C VAL A 54 3.72 6.30 -4.20
N VAL A 55 3.85 5.45 -3.20
CA VAL A 55 4.54 5.79 -1.95
C VAL A 55 5.88 5.08 -1.80
N ARG A 56 6.10 3.99 -2.54
CA ARG A 56 7.37 3.25 -2.59
C ARG A 56 7.61 2.67 -3.96
N SER A 57 8.89 2.46 -4.29
CA SER A 57 9.27 1.81 -5.54
C SER A 57 8.76 0.37 -5.59
N LYS A 58 8.31 -0.05 -6.76
CA LYS A 58 7.86 -1.41 -7.05
C LYS A 58 8.98 -2.45 -6.85
N GLU A 59 10.21 -2.05 -7.09
CA GLU A 59 11.41 -2.89 -7.02
C GLU A 59 11.73 -3.35 -5.60
N GLU A 60 11.23 -2.63 -4.59
CA GLU A 60 11.39 -3.02 -3.19
C GLU A 60 10.62 -4.30 -2.80
N PHE A 61 9.73 -4.79 -3.69
CA PHE A 61 8.78 -5.84 -3.35
C PHE A 61 8.88 -7.03 -4.29
N THR A 62 8.61 -8.21 -3.75
CA THR A 62 8.63 -9.49 -4.46
C THR A 62 7.27 -9.88 -5.04
N THR A 63 6.19 -9.48 -4.37
CA THR A 63 4.81 -9.78 -4.76
C THR A 63 3.83 -8.76 -4.18
N PHE A 64 2.60 -8.73 -4.71
CA PHE A 64 1.61 -7.72 -4.38
C PHE A 64 0.24 -8.31 -4.08
N ARG A 65 -0.55 -7.60 -3.26
CA ARG A 65 -1.97 -7.89 -2.99
C ARG A 65 -2.74 -6.59 -2.94
N TYR A 66 -3.97 -6.60 -3.47
CA TYR A 66 -4.93 -5.53 -3.24
C TYR A 66 -5.69 -5.76 -1.94
N HIS A 67 -5.96 -4.68 -1.25
CA HIS A 67 -6.83 -4.63 -0.08
C HIS A 67 -7.80 -3.47 -0.27
N GLU A 68 -9.09 -3.76 -0.14
CA GLU A 68 -10.11 -2.72 -0.06
C GLU A 68 -9.96 -1.96 1.27
N VAL A 69 -10.15 -0.66 1.23
CA VAL A 69 -10.11 0.20 2.41
C VAL A 69 -11.38 1.04 2.45
N GLY A 70 -12.20 0.84 3.48
CA GLY A 70 -13.53 1.45 3.52
C GLY A 70 -14.52 0.74 2.61
N GLU A 71 -15.29 1.50 1.87
CA GLU A 71 -16.28 0.99 0.94
C GLU A 71 -15.61 0.36 -0.28
N LYS A 72 -16.19 -0.76 -0.76
CA LYS A 72 -15.63 -1.53 -1.86
C LYS A 72 -15.64 -0.73 -3.16
N GLY A 73 -14.50 -0.73 -3.84
CA GLY A 73 -14.34 -0.06 -5.13
C GLY A 73 -13.88 1.40 -5.04
N HIS A 74 -13.88 2.00 -3.84
CA HIS A 74 -13.49 3.41 -3.66
C HIS A 74 -12.00 3.59 -3.43
N ILE A 75 -11.44 2.94 -2.41
CA ILE A 75 -10.02 3.02 -2.09
C ILE A 75 -9.40 1.64 -2.03
N LEU A 76 -8.34 1.45 -2.79
CA LEU A 76 -7.56 0.21 -2.81
C LEU A 76 -6.14 0.46 -2.34
N ARG A 77 -5.68 -0.37 -1.42
CA ARG A 77 -4.29 -0.43 -1.02
C ARG A 77 -3.58 -1.53 -1.77
N LEU A 78 -2.57 -1.20 -2.57
CA LEU A 78 -1.67 -2.19 -3.13
C LEU A 78 -0.51 -2.40 -2.15
N ALA A 79 -0.56 -3.49 -1.42
CA ALA A 79 0.51 -3.90 -0.52
C ALA A 79 1.52 -4.78 -1.24
N GLY A 80 2.80 -4.50 -1.05
CA GLY A 80 3.92 -5.30 -1.51
C GLY A 80 4.57 -6.08 -0.37
N LYS A 81 5.02 -7.30 -0.65
CA LYS A 81 5.80 -8.12 0.28
C LYS A 81 7.29 -7.93 0.00
N ARG A 82 8.05 -7.52 0.99
CA ARG A 82 9.51 -7.38 0.91
C ARG A 82 10.18 -8.76 0.93
N SER A 83 11.43 -8.85 0.49
CA SER A 83 12.23 -10.08 0.59
C SER A 83 12.37 -10.57 2.04
N SER A 84 12.34 -9.69 3.02
CA SER A 84 12.31 -10.00 4.46
C SER A 84 11.02 -10.68 4.92
N GLY A 85 9.97 -10.73 4.08
CA GLY A 85 8.66 -11.27 4.42
C GLY A 85 7.66 -10.24 4.92
N SER A 86 8.07 -9.03 5.29
CA SER A 86 7.19 -7.96 5.74
C SER A 86 6.34 -7.41 4.59
N TRP A 87 5.13 -6.97 4.93
CA TRP A 87 4.21 -6.30 4.00
C TRP A 87 4.20 -4.80 4.25
N ASP A 88 4.24 -4.03 3.15
CA ASP A 88 4.18 -2.59 3.21
C ASP A 88 3.38 -2.02 2.04
N THR A 89 2.95 -0.77 2.12
CA THR A 89 2.19 -0.13 1.05
C THR A 89 3.13 0.28 -0.08
N GLN A 90 2.79 -0.09 -1.31
CA GLN A 90 3.48 0.36 -2.50
C GLN A 90 2.71 1.49 -3.19
N VAL A 91 1.39 1.32 -3.36
CA VAL A 91 0.51 2.29 -4.03
C VAL A 91 -0.81 2.36 -3.28
N TRP A 92 -1.36 3.55 -3.20
CA TRP A 92 -2.76 3.80 -2.92
C TRP A 92 -3.49 4.09 -4.23
N LEU A 93 -4.67 3.52 -4.40
CA LEU A 93 -5.56 3.78 -5.50
C LEU A 93 -6.81 4.44 -4.93
N ILE A 94 -7.17 5.61 -5.47
CA ILE A 94 -8.38 6.34 -5.11
C ILE A 94 -9.25 6.40 -6.37
N SER A 95 -10.52 6.03 -6.26
CA SER A 95 -11.46 6.14 -7.38
C SER A 95 -11.52 7.58 -7.90
N LYS A 96 -11.69 7.74 -9.18
CA LYS A 96 -11.90 9.06 -9.79
C LYS A 96 -13.21 9.71 -9.39
N ASP A 97 -14.15 8.92 -8.86
CA ASP A 97 -15.38 9.42 -8.26
C ASP A 97 -15.16 10.05 -6.88
N ASP A 98 -14.02 9.76 -6.23
CA ASP A 98 -13.72 10.18 -4.86
C ASP A 98 -12.65 11.27 -4.78
N ALA A 99 -12.05 11.65 -5.90
CA ALA A 99 -11.01 12.67 -5.94
C ALA A 99 -10.89 13.28 -7.34
N HIS A 100 -10.36 14.49 -7.41
CA HIS A 100 -10.06 15.18 -8.66
C HIS A 100 -8.70 15.89 -8.59
N ILE A 101 -8.20 16.30 -9.75
CA ILE A 101 -6.91 16.97 -9.88
C ILE A 101 -7.11 18.48 -9.82
N VAL A 102 -6.35 19.17 -8.95
CA VAL A 102 -6.26 20.64 -8.91
C VAL A 102 -4.81 21.06 -9.03
N GLY A 103 -4.45 21.60 -10.19
CA GLY A 103 -3.06 21.90 -10.52
C GLY A 103 -2.20 20.64 -10.50
N ASP A 104 -1.17 20.62 -9.65
CA ASP A 104 -0.26 19.47 -9.50
C ASP A 104 -0.62 18.58 -8.29
N THR A 105 -1.81 18.73 -7.74
CA THR A 105 -2.20 18.05 -6.49
C THR A 105 -3.51 17.31 -6.65
N LEU A 106 -3.65 16.18 -5.95
CA LEU A 106 -4.88 15.43 -5.83
C LEU A 106 -5.70 15.96 -4.65
N VAL A 107 -6.97 16.30 -4.92
CA VAL A 107 -7.93 16.77 -3.92
C VAL A 107 -9.00 15.72 -3.74
N ALA A 108 -9.31 15.39 -2.50
CA ALA A 108 -10.34 14.40 -2.14
C ALA A 108 -11.73 15.02 -2.15
N ASP A 109 -12.71 14.28 -2.67
CA ASP A 109 -14.12 14.66 -2.71
C ASP A 109 -14.95 14.02 -1.58
N ASN A 110 -14.40 12.98 -0.94
CA ASN A 110 -15.04 12.34 0.21
C ASN A 110 -14.11 12.27 1.44
N ASP A 111 -14.70 11.94 2.61
CA ASP A 111 -13.99 11.92 3.89
C ASP A 111 -12.93 10.81 3.96
N ASP A 112 -13.14 9.65 3.34
CA ASP A 112 -12.20 8.54 3.39
C ASP A 112 -10.95 8.83 2.53
N ALA A 113 -11.13 9.36 1.34
CA ALA A 113 -10.03 9.82 0.50
C ALA A 113 -9.26 10.98 1.17
N LYS A 114 -9.97 11.91 1.83
CA LYS A 114 -9.37 13.01 2.59
C LYS A 114 -8.51 12.49 3.74
N ARG A 115 -9.04 11.57 4.54
CA ARG A 115 -8.28 10.93 5.64
C ARG A 115 -7.05 10.19 5.12
N LEU A 116 -7.17 9.52 3.97
CA LEU A 116 -6.03 8.86 3.34
C LEU A 116 -4.95 9.86 2.94
N ILE A 117 -5.31 10.91 2.20
CA ILE A 117 -4.36 11.94 1.73
C ILE A 117 -3.69 12.65 2.92
N GLU A 118 -4.45 12.99 3.96
CA GLU A 118 -3.93 13.58 5.20
C GLU A 118 -3.03 12.61 5.99
N ALA A 119 -3.27 11.30 5.84
CA ALA A 119 -2.46 10.26 6.46
C ALA A 119 -1.12 10.03 5.77
N LEU A 120 -0.89 10.52 4.57
CA LEU A 120 0.40 10.43 3.88
C LEU A 120 1.46 11.32 4.56
N GLY A 121 2.72 10.99 4.34
CA GLY A 121 3.84 11.78 4.88
C GLY A 121 4.13 13.05 4.09
N SER A 122 3.54 13.20 2.90
CA SER A 122 3.60 14.39 2.07
C SER A 122 2.35 14.50 1.19
N LYS A 123 2.06 15.70 0.69
CA LYS A 123 1.00 15.87 -0.30
C LYS A 123 1.34 15.11 -1.58
N PRO A 124 0.37 14.41 -2.21
CA PRO A 124 0.58 13.78 -3.50
C PRO A 124 0.91 14.80 -4.57
N LYS A 125 2.02 14.61 -5.27
CA LYS A 125 2.43 15.45 -6.40
C LYS A 125 2.18 14.72 -7.70
N HIS A 126 1.58 15.39 -8.66
CA HIS A 126 1.34 14.84 -9.98
C HIS A 126 2.67 14.57 -10.72
N VAL A 127 2.76 13.39 -11.32
CA VAL A 127 3.94 12.98 -12.09
C VAL A 127 3.59 12.86 -13.57
N LYS A 128 2.59 12.04 -13.89
CA LYS A 128 2.15 11.79 -15.26
C LYS A 128 0.79 11.09 -15.29
N GLY A 129 -0.11 11.59 -16.14
CA GLY A 129 -1.46 11.01 -16.27
C GLY A 129 -2.18 10.97 -14.92
N ASP A 130 -2.64 9.81 -14.49
CA ASP A 130 -3.32 9.63 -13.20
C ASP A 130 -2.36 9.20 -12.07
N VAL A 131 -1.04 9.38 -12.25
CA VAL A 131 -0.01 8.94 -11.31
C VAL A 131 0.49 10.12 -10.50
N PHE A 132 0.50 9.93 -9.19
CA PHE A 132 1.02 10.85 -8.18
C PHE A 132 2.10 10.16 -7.37
N GLU A 133 3.01 10.93 -6.81
CA GLU A 133 4.01 10.47 -5.85
C GLU A 133 3.82 11.17 -4.51
N ALA A 134 3.89 10.39 -3.44
CA ALA A 134 3.88 10.89 -2.08
C ALA A 134 4.83 10.08 -1.21
N LYS A 135 5.32 10.68 -0.12
CA LYS A 135 6.02 9.93 0.92
C LYS A 135 5.01 9.27 1.82
N ASP A 136 5.23 8.01 2.14
CA ASP A 136 4.45 7.34 3.18
C ASP A 136 4.93 7.80 4.57
N ARG A 137 4.07 7.66 5.57
CA ARG A 137 4.48 7.89 6.96
C ARG A 137 5.53 6.85 7.35
N PRO A 138 6.53 7.24 8.16
CA PRO A 138 7.46 6.28 8.72
C PRO A 138 6.70 5.18 9.46
N ASN A 139 7.03 3.92 9.18
CA ASN A 139 6.44 2.80 9.90
C ASN A 139 6.89 2.87 11.37
N VAL A 140 5.96 3.16 12.27
CA VAL A 140 6.23 3.16 13.71
C VAL A 140 6.11 1.71 14.18
N PRO A 141 7.19 1.13 14.76
CA PRO A 141 7.14 -0.21 15.34
C PRO A 141 5.98 -0.34 16.34
N GLU A 142 5.34 -1.51 16.40
CA GLU A 142 4.15 -1.75 17.22
C GLU A 142 4.36 -1.40 18.69
N ASN A 143 5.55 -1.69 19.22
CA ASN A 143 5.94 -1.35 20.59
C ASN A 143 6.06 0.16 20.87
N LYS A 144 6.12 0.98 19.82
CA LYS A 144 6.16 2.45 19.92
C LYS A 144 4.83 3.11 19.57
N LYS A 145 3.86 2.34 19.11
CA LYS A 145 2.51 2.85 18.87
C LYS A 145 1.82 3.12 20.20
N PRO A 146 1.12 4.23 20.34
CA PRO A 146 0.37 4.49 21.56
C PRO A 146 -0.74 3.44 21.72
N THR A 147 -0.89 2.91 22.92
CA THR A 147 -1.98 2.00 23.27
C THR A 147 -3.34 2.71 23.14
N GLU A 148 -4.42 1.94 23.01
CA GLU A 148 -5.79 2.52 22.96
C GLU A 148 -6.09 3.41 24.15
N ALA A 149 -5.63 3.03 25.35
CA ALA A 149 -5.79 3.83 26.56
C ALA A 149 -5.06 5.18 26.45
N GLN A 150 -3.83 5.17 25.93
CA GLN A 150 -3.07 6.41 25.68
C GLN A 150 -3.71 7.28 24.60
N GLN A 151 -4.29 6.69 23.56
CA GLN A 151 -5.02 7.44 22.53
C GLN A 151 -6.27 8.09 23.10
N ARG A 152 -7.07 7.37 23.91
CA ARG A 152 -8.26 7.91 24.61
C ARG A 152 -7.89 9.07 25.54
N ALA A 153 -6.86 8.87 26.37
CA ALA A 153 -6.38 9.92 27.28
C ALA A 153 -5.91 11.17 26.51
N ARG A 154 -5.22 10.98 25.38
CA ARG A 154 -4.79 12.09 24.52
C ARG A 154 -5.96 12.88 23.95
N LEU A 155 -7.00 12.18 23.45
CA LEU A 155 -8.21 12.80 22.92
C LEU A 155 -8.98 13.58 24.01
N GLU A 156 -9.08 13.03 25.22
CA GLU A 156 -9.69 13.73 26.35
C GLU A 156 -8.91 15.00 26.74
N ASN A 157 -7.59 14.91 26.81
CA ASN A 157 -6.73 16.04 27.11
C ASN A 157 -6.87 17.16 26.04
N ILE A 158 -6.97 16.80 24.76
CA ILE A 158 -7.22 17.75 23.68
C ILE A 158 -8.56 18.45 23.87
N LYS A 159 -9.64 17.69 24.18
CA LYS A 159 -10.96 18.26 24.46
C LYS A 159 -10.93 19.22 25.64
N LYS A 160 -10.30 18.83 26.75
CA LYS A 160 -10.13 19.69 27.93
C LYS A 160 -9.35 20.96 27.60
N ALA A 161 -8.26 20.85 26.83
CA ALA A 161 -7.50 22.03 26.43
C ALA A 161 -8.28 22.97 25.51
N GLN A 162 -9.10 22.42 24.59
CA GLN A 162 -9.97 23.22 23.73
C GLN A 162 -11.06 23.96 24.55
N GLN A 163 -11.67 23.28 25.52
CA GLN A 163 -12.64 23.89 26.43
C GLN A 163 -12.00 25.00 27.25
N ALA A 164 -10.83 24.77 27.83
CA ALA A 164 -10.10 25.78 28.60
C ALA A 164 -9.73 27.02 27.75
N ARG A 165 -9.40 26.83 26.47
CA ARG A 165 -9.16 27.95 25.54
C ARG A 165 -10.43 28.76 25.29
N ARG A 166 -11.58 28.09 25.04
CA ARG A 166 -12.88 28.74 24.80
C ARG A 166 -13.35 29.57 26.02
N THR A 167 -13.22 29.02 27.25
CA THR A 167 -13.58 29.74 28.47
C THR A 167 -12.65 30.91 28.76
N ARG A 168 -11.40 30.87 28.32
CA ARG A 168 -10.43 31.96 28.46
C ARG A 168 -10.72 33.13 27.50
N THR A 169 -11.19 32.82 26.28
CA THR A 169 -11.61 33.86 25.32
C THR A 169 -12.88 34.54 25.74
N ALA A 170 -13.88 33.80 26.24
CA ALA A 170 -15.16 34.34 26.72
C ALA A 170 -15.05 35.18 28.00
N LYS A 171 -13.94 35.15 28.76
CA LYS A 171 -13.69 35.99 29.93
C LYS A 171 -12.92 37.28 29.61
N LYS A 172 -12.52 37.48 28.34
CA LYS A 172 -11.79 38.67 27.90
C LYS A 172 -12.65 39.66 27.10
N GLU A 173 -13.89 39.27 26.81
CA GLU A 173 -14.98 40.14 26.35
C GLU A 173 -15.81 40.61 27.55
#